data_5b769c123303703fb57c1483549af467
#
_entry.id   5b769c123303703fb57c1483549af467
#
_cell.length_a   1.000
_cell.length_b   1.000
_cell.length_c   1.000
_cell.angle_alpha   90.00
_cell.angle_beta   90.00
_cell.angle_gamma   90.00
#
_symmetry.space_group_name_H-M   'P 1'
#
loop_
_entity.id
_entity.type
_entity.pdbx_description
1 polymer ?
#
loop_
_entity_poly.entity_id
_entity_poly.type
_entity_poly.pdbx_seq_one_letter_code
_entity_poly.pdbx_strand_id
1 'polypeptide(L)'
;IPKDNYDKEKKILLDIIKTYKIEIIAIGNGTASRESEAFISKLIKDNNLDVDYAIISEAGASVYSASKLAKEEFPDYQVEERSAVSIARRLQDPLAELVKIEPKAISVGQYQHDIAQKQLEEQLDFVVEKAVNSVGVDINTASVSLLQYVSGLNSAVAKNIIKYRDEH
;
A
#
# COMPACT_ATOMS: atom_id res chain seq x y z
N ILE A 1 12.17 18.57 -1.92
CA ILE A 1 12.04 19.39 -0.69
C ILE A 1 12.72 20.74 -0.99
N PRO A 2 12.03 21.91 -0.81
CA PRO A 2 12.67 23.20 -0.93
C PRO A 2 13.85 23.28 0.05
N LYS A 3 14.98 23.90 -0.40
CA LYS A 3 16.21 23.97 0.41
C LYS A 3 16.00 24.57 1.80
N ASP A 4 15.03 25.48 1.92
CA ASP A 4 14.74 26.19 3.19
C ASP A 4 14.06 25.34 4.27
N ASN A 5 13.52 24.16 3.91
CA ASN A 5 12.84 23.25 4.85
C ASN A 5 13.67 22.01 5.21
N TYR A 6 14.85 21.83 4.60
CA TYR A 6 15.64 20.61 4.74
C TYR A 6 15.97 20.27 6.21
N ASP A 7 16.41 21.24 6.98
CA ASP A 7 16.81 21.02 8.38
C ASP A 7 15.61 20.73 9.29
N LYS A 8 14.46 21.36 9.00
CA LYS A 8 13.21 21.10 9.71
C LYS A 8 12.71 19.69 9.47
N GLU A 9 12.63 19.29 8.21
CA GLU A 9 12.18 17.95 7.81
C GLU A 9 13.12 16.86 8.35
N LYS A 10 14.42 17.10 8.29
CA LYS A 10 15.44 16.22 8.88
C LYS A 10 15.18 15.99 10.37
N LYS A 11 14.91 17.05 11.14
CA LYS A 11 14.66 16.96 12.58
C LYS A 11 13.38 16.14 12.87
N ILE A 12 12.31 16.39 12.12
CA ILE A 12 11.04 15.66 12.27
C ILE A 12 11.25 14.17 12.02
N LEU A 13 11.93 13.81 10.92
CA LEU A 13 12.20 12.39 10.59
C LEU A 13 13.06 11.70 11.64
N LEU A 14 14.10 12.35 12.14
CA LEU A 14 14.94 11.81 13.22
C LEU A 14 14.14 11.54 14.49
N ASP A 15 13.21 12.43 14.81
CA ASP A 15 12.35 12.30 15.97
C ASP A 15 11.38 11.13 15.82
N ILE A 16 10.75 11.01 14.64
CA ILE A 16 9.86 9.89 14.29
C ILE A 16 10.62 8.56 14.36
N ILE A 17 11.77 8.47 13.70
CA ILE A 17 12.60 7.26 13.67
C ILE A 17 12.92 6.78 15.09
N LYS A 18 13.33 7.68 15.97
CA LYS A 18 13.66 7.36 17.36
C LYS A 18 12.45 6.99 18.20
N THR A 19 11.38 7.79 18.09
CA THR A 19 10.16 7.62 18.90
C THR A 19 9.47 6.29 18.61
N TYR A 20 9.35 5.95 17.34
CA TYR A 20 8.64 4.74 16.89
C TYR A 20 9.55 3.56 16.60
N LYS A 21 10.87 3.71 16.82
CA LYS A 21 11.87 2.65 16.56
C LYS A 21 11.73 2.10 15.13
N ILE A 22 11.71 3.01 14.16
CA ILE A 22 11.56 2.65 12.75
C ILE A 22 12.78 1.85 12.30
N GLU A 23 12.54 0.69 11.70
CA GLU A 23 13.57 -0.22 11.17
C GLU A 23 13.74 -0.04 9.66
N ILE A 24 12.65 0.32 8.94
CA ILE A 24 12.67 0.46 7.48
C ILE A 24 11.77 1.61 7.01
N ILE A 25 12.21 2.31 5.97
CA ILE A 25 11.49 3.41 5.33
C ILE A 25 11.10 3.02 3.91
N ALA A 26 9.80 3.01 3.61
CA ALA A 26 9.30 2.79 2.25
C ALA A 26 9.30 4.10 1.47
N ILE A 27 9.86 4.09 0.26
CA ILE A 27 9.90 5.23 -0.65
C ILE A 27 9.17 4.84 -1.94
N GLY A 28 8.16 5.60 -2.35
CA GLY A 28 7.48 5.39 -3.63
C GLY A 28 8.41 5.60 -4.82
N ASN A 29 8.19 4.84 -5.90
CA ASN A 29 9.03 4.91 -7.12
C ASN A 29 8.58 5.99 -8.14
N GLY A 30 7.81 6.99 -7.69
CA GLY A 30 7.31 8.06 -8.54
C GLY A 30 8.32 9.15 -8.88
N THR A 31 7.78 10.32 -9.27
CA THR A 31 8.57 11.43 -9.86
C THR A 31 9.70 11.92 -8.95
N ALA A 32 9.48 12.02 -7.64
CA ALA A 32 10.47 12.48 -6.67
C ALA A 32 11.24 11.36 -5.96
N SER A 33 11.21 10.15 -6.50
CA SER A 33 11.82 8.97 -5.87
C SER A 33 13.32 9.14 -5.63
N ARG A 34 14.07 9.61 -6.64
CA ARG A 34 15.52 9.77 -6.55
C ARG A 34 15.93 10.83 -5.53
N GLU A 35 15.22 11.93 -5.48
CA GLU A 35 15.45 13.01 -4.50
C GLU A 35 15.14 12.54 -3.08
N SER A 36 14.06 11.78 -2.91
CA SER A 36 13.68 11.19 -1.63
C SER A 36 14.70 10.16 -1.17
N GLU A 37 15.14 9.28 -2.06
CA GLU A 37 16.18 8.29 -1.79
C GLU A 37 17.50 8.96 -1.37
N ALA A 38 17.95 9.96 -2.13
CA ALA A 38 19.17 10.70 -1.81
C ALA A 38 19.09 11.39 -0.44
N PHE A 39 17.91 11.96 -0.10
CA PHE A 39 17.66 12.59 1.18
C PHE A 39 17.73 11.58 2.33
N ILE A 40 17.01 10.46 2.22
CA ILE A 40 16.95 9.41 3.24
C ILE A 40 18.31 8.73 3.41
N SER A 41 18.98 8.36 2.33
CA SER A 41 20.32 7.77 2.36
C SER A 41 21.33 8.68 3.08
N LYS A 42 21.28 9.98 2.79
CA LYS A 42 22.12 10.97 3.46
C LYS A 42 21.76 11.10 4.95
N LEU A 43 20.46 11.14 5.28
CA LEU A 43 19.98 11.21 6.65
C LEU A 43 20.50 10.04 7.50
N ILE A 44 20.40 8.84 6.97
CA ILE A 44 20.86 7.59 7.61
C ILE A 44 22.38 7.65 7.83
N LYS A 45 23.16 7.99 6.80
CA LYS A 45 24.62 8.09 6.87
C LYS A 45 25.10 9.13 7.86
N ASP A 46 24.59 10.36 7.75
CA ASP A 46 25.04 11.52 8.53
C ASP A 46 24.75 11.34 10.04
N ASN A 47 23.75 10.52 10.39
CA ASN A 47 23.35 10.29 11.78
C ASN A 47 23.66 8.89 12.29
N ASN A 48 24.34 8.07 11.48
CA ASN A 48 24.70 6.67 11.80
C ASN A 48 23.50 5.87 12.34
N LEU A 49 22.37 5.94 11.60
CA LEU A 49 21.13 5.27 11.99
C LEU A 49 21.15 3.80 11.54
N ASP A 50 20.64 2.92 12.40
CA ASP A 50 20.37 1.51 12.07
C ASP A 50 18.95 1.40 11.49
N VAL A 51 18.79 1.90 10.28
CA VAL A 51 17.51 1.97 9.54
C VAL A 51 17.77 1.69 8.07
N ASP A 52 16.99 0.80 7.50
CA ASP A 52 17.00 0.51 6.07
C ASP A 52 15.99 1.37 5.30
N TYR A 53 16.08 1.35 3.97
CA TYR A 53 15.03 1.88 3.10
C TYR A 53 14.80 0.98 1.88
N ALA A 54 13.59 1.02 1.35
CA ALA A 54 13.21 0.27 0.17
C ALA A 54 12.40 1.14 -0.80
N ILE A 55 12.67 0.96 -2.12
CA ILE A 55 11.88 1.59 -3.18
C ILE A 55 10.69 0.69 -3.50
N ILE A 56 9.48 1.21 -3.32
CA ILE A 56 8.22 0.48 -3.45
C ILE A 56 7.42 1.03 -4.62
N SER A 57 6.82 0.14 -5.40
CA SER A 57 5.91 0.55 -6.49
C SER A 57 4.71 1.32 -5.93
N GLU A 58 4.47 2.51 -6.48
CA GLU A 58 3.31 3.34 -6.15
C GLU A 58 2.14 3.16 -7.14
N ALA A 59 2.23 2.20 -8.08
CA ALA A 59 1.20 1.97 -9.08
C ALA A 59 -0.18 1.81 -8.41
N GLY A 60 -1.17 2.59 -8.87
CA GLY A 60 -2.53 2.60 -8.32
C GLY A 60 -2.70 3.21 -6.92
N ALA A 61 -1.64 3.70 -6.25
CA ALA A 61 -1.76 4.29 -4.92
C ALA A 61 -2.66 5.54 -4.91
N SER A 62 -2.64 6.34 -5.96
CA SER A 62 -3.54 7.49 -6.13
C SER A 62 -5.02 7.07 -6.29
N VAL A 63 -5.27 5.95 -6.95
CA VAL A 63 -6.63 5.39 -7.10
C VAL A 63 -7.15 4.92 -5.73
N TYR A 64 -6.34 4.18 -4.99
CA TYR A 64 -6.70 3.77 -3.62
C TYR A 64 -6.97 4.97 -2.72
N SER A 65 -6.04 5.91 -2.63
CA SER A 65 -6.12 7.04 -1.68
C SER A 65 -7.35 7.93 -1.89
N ALA A 66 -7.86 8.01 -3.13
CA ALA A 66 -9.10 8.73 -3.47
C ALA A 66 -10.37 7.88 -3.25
N SER A 67 -10.25 6.57 -3.06
CA SER A 67 -11.37 5.63 -2.96
C SER A 67 -12.21 5.84 -1.68
N LYS A 68 -13.44 5.31 -1.72
CA LYS A 68 -14.31 5.26 -0.55
C LYS A 68 -13.70 4.41 0.56
N LEU A 69 -13.10 3.28 0.20
CA LEU A 69 -12.44 2.37 1.14
C LEU A 69 -11.33 3.08 1.92
N ALA A 70 -10.46 3.83 1.24
CA ALA A 70 -9.39 4.56 1.91
C ALA A 70 -9.90 5.67 2.84
N LYS A 71 -11.04 6.29 2.49
CA LYS A 71 -11.71 7.27 3.37
C LYS A 71 -12.32 6.62 4.60
N GLU A 72 -12.84 5.41 4.48
CA GLU A 72 -13.37 4.63 5.61
C GLU A 72 -12.24 4.13 6.52
N GLU A 73 -11.11 3.68 5.94
CA GLU A 73 -9.94 3.25 6.72
C GLU A 73 -9.23 4.40 7.44
N PHE A 74 -9.17 5.59 6.81
CA PHE A 74 -8.44 6.76 7.32
C PHE A 74 -9.25 8.04 7.11
N PRO A 75 -10.34 8.26 7.87
CA PRO A 75 -11.24 9.39 7.68
C PRO A 75 -10.55 10.75 7.85
N ASP A 76 -9.60 10.84 8.77
CA ASP A 76 -8.92 12.09 9.15
C ASP A 76 -7.69 12.40 8.29
N TYR A 77 -7.24 11.45 7.44
CA TYR A 77 -6.04 11.63 6.62
C TYR A 77 -6.36 12.30 5.28
N GLN A 78 -5.40 13.06 4.79
CA GLN A 78 -5.44 13.62 3.44
C GLN A 78 -5.11 12.52 2.40
N VAL A 79 -5.34 12.81 1.12
CA VAL A 79 -5.12 11.86 0.01
C VAL A 79 -3.65 11.41 -0.04
N GLU A 80 -2.72 12.33 0.17
CA GLU A 80 -1.29 12.07 0.17
C GLU A 80 -0.86 11.16 1.34
N GLU A 81 -1.45 11.38 2.50
CA GLU A 81 -1.17 10.56 3.70
C GLU A 81 -1.71 9.13 3.52
N ARG A 82 -2.91 8.97 2.98
CA ARG A 82 -3.47 7.66 2.63
C ARG A 82 -2.60 6.92 1.60
N SER A 83 -2.10 7.66 0.60
CA SER A 83 -1.19 7.11 -0.40
C SER A 83 0.12 6.62 0.23
N ALA A 84 0.71 7.42 1.13
CA ALA A 84 1.93 7.05 1.84
C ALA A 84 1.74 5.79 2.70
N VAL A 85 0.61 5.70 3.42
CA VAL A 85 0.26 4.49 4.20
C VAL A 85 0.14 3.27 3.28
N SER A 86 -0.53 3.39 2.14
CA SER A 86 -0.66 2.29 1.17
C SER A 86 0.71 1.82 0.67
N ILE A 87 1.60 2.74 0.30
CA ILE A 87 2.95 2.41 -0.15
C ILE A 87 3.75 1.69 0.95
N ALA A 88 3.67 2.15 2.19
CA ALA A 88 4.35 1.51 3.31
C ALA A 88 3.80 0.09 3.59
N ARG A 89 2.48 -0.08 3.56
CA ARG A 89 1.82 -1.38 3.76
C ARG A 89 2.15 -2.41 2.70
N ARG A 90 2.43 -1.99 1.46
CA ARG A 90 2.90 -2.91 0.39
C ARG A 90 4.24 -3.56 0.72
N LEU A 91 5.06 -2.93 1.53
CA LEU A 91 6.31 -3.52 2.02
C LEU A 91 6.04 -4.61 3.06
N GLN A 92 5.02 -4.46 3.87
CA GLN A 92 4.63 -5.40 4.92
C GLN A 92 3.85 -6.60 4.36
N ASP A 93 2.80 -6.33 3.60
CA ASP A 93 1.94 -7.31 2.95
C ASP A 93 1.42 -6.77 1.61
N PRO A 94 2.17 -7.01 0.50
CA PRO A 94 1.81 -6.49 -0.80
C PRO A 94 0.45 -7.02 -1.29
N LEU A 95 0.11 -8.26 -0.99
CA LEU A 95 -1.13 -8.87 -1.45
C LEU A 95 -2.35 -8.23 -0.77
N ALA A 96 -2.31 -8.10 0.56
CA ALA A 96 -3.39 -7.48 1.34
C ALA A 96 -3.66 -6.03 0.92
N GLU A 97 -2.65 -5.33 0.47
CA GLU A 97 -2.80 -3.93 0.05
C GLU A 97 -3.21 -3.80 -1.43
N LEU A 98 -2.60 -4.59 -2.32
CA LEU A 98 -2.87 -4.49 -3.76
C LEU A 98 -4.29 -4.94 -4.14
N VAL A 99 -4.89 -5.89 -3.42
CA VAL A 99 -6.29 -6.33 -3.65
C VAL A 99 -7.34 -5.25 -3.36
N LYS A 100 -6.96 -4.15 -2.70
CA LYS A 100 -7.82 -2.98 -2.49
C LYS A 100 -7.94 -2.08 -3.72
N ILE A 101 -7.11 -2.32 -4.71
CA ILE A 101 -6.99 -1.52 -5.93
C ILE A 101 -7.51 -2.35 -7.09
N GLU A 102 -8.32 -1.73 -7.94
CA GLU A 102 -8.80 -2.37 -9.15
C GLU A 102 -7.60 -2.80 -10.02
N PRO A 103 -7.48 -4.08 -10.41
CA PRO A 103 -6.28 -4.61 -11.05
C PRO A 103 -5.84 -3.82 -12.30
N LYS A 104 -6.79 -3.32 -13.10
CA LYS A 104 -6.48 -2.49 -14.27
C LYS A 104 -5.82 -1.15 -13.94
N ALA A 105 -5.93 -0.66 -12.70
CA ALA A 105 -5.28 0.57 -12.24
C ALA A 105 -3.81 0.36 -11.84
N ILE A 106 -3.36 -0.90 -11.76
CA ILE A 106 -1.97 -1.25 -11.41
C ILE A 106 -1.09 -1.38 -12.67
N SER A 107 -1.60 -1.01 -13.83
CA SER A 107 -0.89 -1.08 -15.12
C SER A 107 -0.81 -2.48 -15.73
N VAL A 108 -1.84 -2.86 -16.45
CA VAL A 108 -1.94 -4.17 -17.13
C VAL A 108 -1.15 -4.20 -18.42
N GLY A 109 -1.13 -3.11 -19.18
CA GLY A 109 -0.38 -3.00 -20.43
C GLY A 109 -0.93 -1.91 -21.34
N GLN A 110 -0.12 -1.52 -22.34
CA GLN A 110 -0.49 -0.45 -23.26
C GLN A 110 -1.70 -0.81 -24.16
N TYR A 111 -1.94 -2.11 -24.40
CA TYR A 111 -3.03 -2.59 -25.23
C TYR A 111 -4.32 -2.92 -24.46
N GLN A 112 -4.39 -2.59 -23.18
CA GLN A 112 -5.60 -2.86 -22.38
C GLN A 112 -6.87 -2.20 -22.94
N HIS A 113 -6.72 -1.10 -23.68
CA HIS A 113 -7.85 -0.39 -24.30
C HIS A 113 -8.36 -1.06 -25.58
N ASP A 114 -7.58 -1.96 -26.20
CA ASP A 114 -7.94 -2.70 -27.41
C ASP A 114 -8.72 -3.97 -27.10
N ILE A 115 -8.88 -4.31 -25.82
CA ILE A 115 -9.58 -5.50 -25.34
C ILE A 115 -10.98 -5.10 -24.82
N ALA A 116 -11.97 -5.97 -24.99
CA ALA A 116 -13.28 -5.78 -24.39
C ALA A 116 -13.15 -5.68 -22.86
N GLN A 117 -13.49 -4.50 -22.30
CA GLN A 117 -13.20 -4.17 -20.90
C GLN A 117 -13.78 -5.20 -19.91
N LYS A 118 -14.99 -5.70 -20.18
CA LYS A 118 -15.62 -6.73 -19.35
C LYS A 118 -14.81 -8.02 -19.30
N GLN A 119 -14.30 -8.47 -20.45
CA GLN A 119 -13.47 -9.69 -20.52
C GLN A 119 -12.13 -9.47 -19.81
N LEU A 120 -11.54 -8.28 -19.93
CA LEU A 120 -10.32 -7.93 -19.23
C LEU A 120 -10.53 -7.99 -17.71
N GLU A 121 -11.59 -7.36 -17.20
CA GLU A 121 -11.94 -7.35 -15.79
C GLU A 121 -12.14 -8.79 -15.25
N GLU A 122 -12.95 -9.59 -15.93
CA GLU A 122 -13.21 -10.99 -15.54
C GLU A 122 -11.91 -11.83 -15.47
N GLN A 123 -10.99 -11.64 -16.43
CA GLN A 123 -9.71 -12.37 -16.44
C GLN A 123 -8.76 -11.86 -15.36
N LEU A 124 -8.73 -10.57 -15.09
CA LEU A 124 -7.92 -10.01 -14.04
C LEU A 124 -8.39 -10.45 -12.66
N ASP A 125 -9.70 -10.42 -12.41
CA ASP A 125 -10.29 -10.91 -11.16
C ASP A 125 -9.98 -12.38 -10.94
N PHE A 126 -10.08 -13.21 -11.99
CA PHE A 126 -9.70 -14.63 -11.92
C PHE A 126 -8.21 -14.82 -11.57
N VAL A 127 -7.32 -14.01 -12.14
CA VAL A 127 -5.87 -14.08 -11.84
C VAL A 127 -5.60 -13.69 -10.38
N VAL A 128 -6.26 -12.63 -9.89
CA VAL A 128 -6.13 -12.20 -8.49
C VAL A 128 -6.66 -13.26 -7.54
N GLU A 129 -7.85 -13.80 -7.79
CA GLU A 129 -8.43 -14.90 -7.01
C GLU A 129 -7.49 -16.11 -6.96
N LYS A 130 -6.95 -16.52 -8.12
CA LYS A 130 -6.00 -17.62 -8.19
C LYS A 130 -4.72 -17.33 -7.39
N ALA A 131 -4.18 -16.12 -7.48
CA ALA A 131 -2.99 -15.73 -6.74
C ALA A 131 -3.25 -15.76 -5.22
N VAL A 132 -4.34 -15.18 -4.75
CA VAL A 132 -4.73 -15.18 -3.33
C VAL A 132 -4.89 -16.60 -2.80
N ASN A 133 -5.60 -17.47 -3.53
CA ASN A 133 -5.84 -18.84 -3.09
C ASN A 133 -4.58 -19.72 -3.17
N SER A 134 -3.60 -19.38 -4.01
CA SER A 134 -2.33 -20.13 -4.09
C SER A 134 -1.35 -19.77 -2.96
N VAL A 135 -1.37 -18.51 -2.50
CA VAL A 135 -0.53 -18.03 -1.39
C VAL A 135 -1.15 -18.40 -0.04
N GLY A 136 -2.47 -18.37 0.03
CA GLY A 136 -3.22 -18.49 1.27
C GLY A 136 -3.36 -17.14 1.99
N VAL A 137 -4.27 -17.10 2.95
CA VAL A 137 -4.63 -15.88 3.69
C VAL A 137 -4.69 -16.18 5.18
N ASP A 138 -4.01 -15.39 6.00
CA ASP A 138 -4.17 -15.46 7.44
C ASP A 138 -5.47 -14.76 7.86
N ILE A 139 -6.40 -15.55 8.37
CA ILE A 139 -7.73 -15.08 8.78
C ILE A 139 -7.66 -14.06 9.94
N ASN A 140 -6.59 -14.14 10.77
CA ASN A 140 -6.43 -13.27 11.92
C ASN A 140 -5.99 -11.85 11.54
N THR A 141 -5.36 -11.68 10.38
CA THR A 141 -4.82 -10.39 9.94
C THR A 141 -5.48 -9.85 8.67
N ALA A 142 -6.14 -10.71 7.89
CA ALA A 142 -6.73 -10.36 6.61
C ALA A 142 -7.80 -9.26 6.72
N SER A 143 -7.84 -8.39 5.71
CA SER A 143 -8.92 -7.41 5.52
C SER A 143 -10.13 -8.03 4.85
N VAL A 144 -11.28 -7.35 4.92
CA VAL A 144 -12.49 -7.74 4.16
C VAL A 144 -12.18 -7.85 2.67
N SER A 145 -11.41 -6.91 2.12
CA SER A 145 -11.02 -6.89 0.70
C SER A 145 -10.23 -8.14 0.29
N LEU A 146 -9.31 -8.58 1.15
CA LEU A 146 -8.52 -9.79 0.88
C LEU A 146 -9.35 -11.06 0.99
N LEU A 147 -10.20 -11.16 2.04
CA LEU A 147 -11.06 -12.33 2.26
C LEU A 147 -12.08 -12.56 1.14
N GLN A 148 -12.50 -11.52 0.42
CA GLN A 148 -13.43 -11.66 -0.71
C GLN A 148 -12.84 -12.42 -1.90
N TYR A 149 -11.51 -12.49 -2.01
CA TYR A 149 -10.82 -13.28 -3.04
C TYR A 149 -10.57 -14.74 -2.63
N VAL A 150 -10.89 -15.10 -1.38
CA VAL A 150 -10.78 -16.51 -0.95
C VAL A 150 -11.97 -17.29 -1.49
N SER A 151 -11.70 -18.38 -2.20
CA SER A 151 -12.74 -19.23 -2.83
C SER A 151 -13.76 -19.68 -1.78
N GLY A 152 -15.04 -19.49 -2.09
CA GLY A 152 -16.16 -19.83 -1.22
C GLY A 152 -16.55 -18.74 -0.21
N LEU A 153 -15.81 -17.65 -0.11
CA LEU A 153 -16.19 -16.49 0.70
C LEU A 153 -16.83 -15.39 -0.15
N ASN A 154 -17.86 -14.77 0.38
CA ASN A 154 -18.46 -13.58 -0.20
C ASN A 154 -18.31 -12.39 0.76
N SER A 155 -18.68 -11.19 0.30
CA SER A 155 -18.55 -9.96 1.10
C SER A 155 -19.25 -10.02 2.47
N ALA A 156 -20.41 -10.69 2.56
CA ALA A 156 -21.15 -10.81 3.81
C ALA A 156 -20.42 -11.72 4.81
N VAL A 157 -19.93 -12.87 4.32
CA VAL A 157 -19.15 -13.81 5.14
C VAL A 157 -17.83 -13.17 5.57
N ALA A 158 -17.11 -12.48 4.67
CA ALA A 158 -15.87 -11.79 5.01
C ALA A 158 -16.07 -10.74 6.11
N LYS A 159 -17.13 -9.94 6.04
CA LYS A 159 -17.49 -8.97 7.09
C LYS A 159 -17.81 -9.64 8.42
N ASN A 160 -18.54 -10.76 8.40
CA ASN A 160 -18.87 -11.49 9.62
C ASN A 160 -17.62 -12.10 10.26
N ILE A 161 -16.67 -12.60 9.48
CA ILE A 161 -15.37 -13.11 9.98
C ILE A 161 -14.63 -12.00 10.73
N ILE A 162 -14.51 -10.82 10.09
CA ILE A 162 -13.82 -9.68 10.72
C ILE A 162 -14.54 -9.27 12.02
N LYS A 163 -15.87 -9.13 11.96
CA LYS A 163 -16.66 -8.78 13.15
C LYS A 163 -16.44 -9.78 14.29
N TYR A 164 -16.49 -11.09 14.00
CA TYR A 164 -16.24 -12.12 14.99
C TYR A 164 -14.84 -12.02 15.60
N ARG A 165 -13.83 -11.85 14.76
CA ARG A 165 -12.43 -11.67 15.19
C ARG A 165 -12.23 -10.47 16.11
N ASP A 166 -12.89 -9.34 15.80
CA ASP A 166 -12.74 -8.10 16.56
C ASP A 166 -13.48 -8.13 17.90
N GLU A 167 -14.44 -9.06 18.05
CA GLU A 167 -15.22 -9.27 19.29
C GLU A 167 -14.61 -10.34 20.21
N HIS A 168 -13.66 -11.18 19.72
CA HIS A 168 -13.08 -12.32 20.46
C HIS A 168 -11.56 -12.36 20.36
#